data_8c23c4c70918e87523068b28acf4be01
#
_entry.id   8c23c4c70918e87523068b28acf4be01
#
_cell.length_a   1.000
_cell.length_b   1.000
_cell.length_c   1.000
_cell.angle_alpha   90.00
_cell.angle_beta   90.00
_cell.angle_gamma   90.00
#
_symmetry.space_group_name_H-M   'P 1'
#
loop_
_entity.id
_entity.type
_entity.pdbx_description
1 polymer ?
#
loop_
_entity_poly.entity_id
_entity_poly.type
_entity_poly.pdbx_seq_one_letter_code
_entity_poly.pdbx_strand_id
1 'polypeptide(L)'
;MRARCLHPGCASKFSLQVGGGNDHMTRHAKTHARADGEAAAIQSRINFNPDGTSRGIFVYDSARQREALATLIAVNDLPLGFGESPGFVEYIRTAHTPSFTQVSRQTTSRDMKKLAKAGRVAMKEQLVSSIFSVSITSDIWSGRAKQDYITVVAHYVSSSWELNKRIIGFELIDVSHNGVNIANAILKVVTEFGLTDKIFAVTLDNASSNTTAMNTLIPIFEVYASKFLLHQRCACHIINLIAKSALDDLDPHINKLRLAISWLNASNTRLGDYRNYCAVINVPCHGLHLDMPVRWNSTYLMLQLVLRDQVQFSAFVNANFIQNDGEPLLVEATWHVAETIFKFLATFYESTVTLSGVYYPTSHLIVHYILEIAQHLKEYENDATLLVAVYNMKQKYLKYWQNIPLLYAIAFILDPRAKMEGFSGVLSLLSFTINVSYDQYSLDVKDKLQDVYSKYELKYGPAVAHRPPAVPASGRGKKKVWGKIFGTSTATPSSSTQTPVLQGGGELAKYLNSAVLATNDDDDDDFDILQWWQEKRSTYPVLSILARDVLSVPVSTVSSESAFSLAGRIIDDRRTSLTPDMVKTLMSVKDGELARRRAQHTTENPELIAAFEAMRWTEDQDET
;
A
#
# COMPACT_ATOMS: atom_id res chain seq x y z
N MET A 1 -48.89 -19.07 -8.10
CA MET A 1 -48.10 -18.31 -9.09
C MET A 1 -48.11 -19.03 -10.44
N ARG A 2 -47.93 -18.28 -11.56
CA ARG A 2 -47.83 -18.89 -12.90
C ARG A 2 -46.48 -18.48 -13.51
N ALA A 3 -45.72 -19.46 -14.01
CA ALA A 3 -44.52 -19.25 -14.79
C ALA A 3 -44.83 -19.42 -16.28
N ARG A 4 -44.15 -18.68 -17.17
CA ARG A 4 -44.27 -18.78 -18.63
C ARG A 4 -42.90 -19.23 -19.19
N CYS A 5 -42.96 -20.10 -20.21
CA CYS A 5 -41.76 -20.43 -20.97
C CYS A 5 -41.24 -19.19 -21.73
N LEU A 6 -39.94 -18.93 -21.67
CA LEU A 6 -39.30 -17.80 -22.35
C LEU A 6 -38.63 -18.19 -23.68
N HIS A 7 -38.71 -19.47 -24.07
CA HIS A 7 -38.17 -19.91 -25.36
C HIS A 7 -38.92 -19.21 -26.53
N PRO A 8 -38.21 -18.68 -27.54
CA PRO A 8 -38.83 -18.03 -28.70
C PRO A 8 -39.86 -18.94 -29.33
N GLY A 9 -41.07 -18.41 -29.52
CA GLY A 9 -42.20 -19.15 -30.11
C GLY A 9 -42.97 -20.08 -29.16
N CYS A 10 -42.58 -20.22 -27.90
CA CYS A 10 -43.26 -21.06 -26.92
C CYS A 10 -44.32 -20.28 -26.11
N ALA A 11 -45.57 -20.73 -26.13
CA ALA A 11 -46.70 -20.10 -25.40
C ALA A 11 -47.02 -20.80 -24.06
N SER A 12 -46.26 -21.81 -23.64
CA SER A 12 -46.57 -22.64 -22.47
C SER A 12 -46.51 -21.87 -21.16
N LYS A 13 -47.54 -22.07 -20.31
CA LYS A 13 -47.65 -21.51 -18.95
C LYS A 13 -47.77 -22.62 -17.92
N PHE A 14 -47.12 -22.47 -16.79
CA PHE A 14 -47.09 -23.46 -15.70
C PHE A 14 -47.65 -22.86 -14.43
N SER A 15 -48.40 -23.63 -13.65
CA SER A 15 -48.83 -23.25 -12.31
C SER A 15 -47.81 -23.71 -11.29
N LEU A 16 -47.41 -22.79 -10.39
CA LEU A 16 -46.48 -23.06 -9.29
C LEU A 16 -47.28 -23.20 -8.00
N GLN A 17 -47.09 -24.34 -7.29
CA GLN A 17 -47.58 -24.52 -5.94
C GLN A 17 -46.38 -24.40 -4.97
N VAL A 18 -46.61 -23.73 -3.83
CA VAL A 18 -45.58 -23.64 -2.77
C VAL A 18 -45.31 -25.06 -2.25
N GLY A 19 -44.06 -25.51 -2.32
CA GLY A 19 -43.66 -26.86 -1.94
C GLY A 19 -43.79 -27.96 -3.02
N GLY A 20 -44.26 -27.61 -4.23
CA GLY A 20 -44.37 -28.53 -5.36
C GLY A 20 -43.07 -28.65 -6.16
N GLY A 21 -42.76 -29.85 -6.65
CA GLY A 21 -41.59 -30.12 -7.48
C GLY A 21 -41.66 -29.45 -8.87
N ASN A 22 -40.51 -29.11 -9.46
CA ASN A 22 -40.35 -28.42 -10.75
C ASN A 22 -40.31 -29.40 -11.96
N ASP A 23 -40.61 -30.67 -11.80
CA ASP A 23 -40.41 -31.71 -12.81
C ASP A 23 -41.12 -31.44 -14.16
N HIS A 24 -42.30 -30.84 -14.15
CA HIS A 24 -43.02 -30.53 -15.36
C HIS A 24 -42.37 -29.39 -16.17
N MET A 25 -41.74 -28.40 -15.50
CA MET A 25 -40.99 -27.34 -16.17
C MET A 25 -39.65 -27.86 -16.70
N THR A 26 -38.98 -28.72 -15.93
CA THR A 26 -37.73 -29.36 -16.36
C THR A 26 -37.97 -30.27 -17.58
N ARG A 27 -39.07 -31.03 -17.60
CA ARG A 27 -39.46 -31.82 -18.77
C ARG A 27 -39.75 -30.97 -20.00
N HIS A 28 -40.43 -29.84 -19.83
CA HIS A 28 -40.71 -28.92 -20.92
C HIS A 28 -39.43 -28.23 -21.45
N ALA A 29 -38.48 -27.83 -20.57
CA ALA A 29 -37.20 -27.30 -20.99
C ALA A 29 -36.36 -28.32 -21.79
N LYS A 30 -36.43 -29.61 -21.42
CA LYS A 30 -35.76 -30.71 -22.16
C LYS A 30 -36.34 -30.93 -23.56
N THR A 31 -37.61 -30.59 -23.80
CA THR A 31 -38.21 -30.65 -25.15
C THR A 31 -37.65 -29.58 -26.08
N HIS A 32 -37.36 -28.38 -25.59
CA HIS A 32 -36.69 -27.35 -26.39
C HIS A 32 -35.23 -27.71 -26.66
N ALA A 33 -34.48 -28.13 -25.64
CA ALA A 33 -33.09 -28.56 -25.79
C ALA A 33 -32.89 -29.74 -26.78
N ARG A 34 -33.88 -30.62 -26.85
CA ARG A 34 -33.90 -31.70 -27.87
C ARG A 34 -34.23 -31.19 -29.27
N ALA A 35 -35.13 -30.19 -29.38
CA ALA A 35 -35.51 -29.61 -30.66
C ALA A 35 -34.38 -28.77 -31.27
N ASP A 36 -33.57 -28.10 -30.45
CA ASP A 36 -32.46 -27.24 -30.89
C ASP A 36 -31.16 -28.01 -31.13
N GLY A 37 -31.18 -29.36 -30.99
CA GLY A 37 -29.99 -30.22 -31.20
C GLY A 37 -28.87 -30.05 -30.14
N GLU A 38 -29.11 -29.26 -29.11
CA GLU A 38 -28.18 -29.09 -27.98
C GLU A 38 -28.41 -30.19 -26.97
N ALA A 39 -27.50 -31.20 -26.94
CA ALA A 39 -27.43 -32.24 -25.93
C ALA A 39 -26.92 -31.76 -24.56
N ALA A 40 -26.97 -30.45 -24.29
CA ALA A 40 -26.54 -29.87 -23.02
C ALA A 40 -27.72 -29.85 -22.04
N ALA A 41 -27.65 -30.60 -20.95
CA ALA A 41 -28.60 -30.48 -19.86
C ALA A 41 -28.53 -29.10 -19.21
N ILE A 42 -29.46 -28.20 -19.60
CA ILE A 42 -29.64 -26.90 -18.96
C ILE A 42 -30.18 -27.16 -17.56
N GLN A 43 -29.30 -27.14 -16.55
CA GLN A 43 -29.71 -27.19 -15.15
C GLN A 43 -30.11 -25.78 -14.71
N SER A 44 -31.38 -25.44 -14.94
CA SER A 44 -31.95 -24.20 -14.43
C SER A 44 -32.22 -24.32 -12.93
N ARG A 45 -31.44 -23.64 -12.11
CA ARG A 45 -31.77 -23.44 -10.68
C ARG A 45 -32.58 -22.16 -10.56
N ILE A 46 -33.81 -22.26 -10.11
CA ILE A 46 -34.60 -21.09 -9.69
C ILE A 46 -34.16 -20.76 -8.27
N ASN A 47 -33.36 -19.72 -8.10
CA ASN A 47 -33.01 -19.18 -6.79
C ASN A 47 -34.10 -18.20 -6.34
N PHE A 48 -34.62 -18.38 -5.14
CA PHE A 48 -35.53 -17.45 -4.49
C PHE A 48 -34.77 -16.56 -3.52
N ASN A 49 -35.17 -15.29 -3.45
CA ASN A 49 -34.77 -14.42 -2.35
C ASN A 49 -35.49 -14.84 -1.07
N PRO A 50 -35.02 -14.45 0.14
CA PRO A 50 -35.72 -14.69 1.40
C PRO A 50 -37.17 -14.16 1.43
N ASP A 51 -37.49 -13.20 0.58
CA ASP A 51 -38.84 -12.63 0.40
C ASP A 51 -39.76 -13.41 -0.57
N GLY A 52 -39.30 -14.58 -1.07
CA GLY A 52 -40.03 -15.44 -2.01
C GLY A 52 -40.01 -14.95 -3.47
N THR A 53 -39.32 -13.88 -3.82
CA THR A 53 -39.16 -13.44 -5.20
C THR A 53 -38.12 -14.29 -5.95
N SER A 54 -38.35 -14.62 -7.23
CA SER A 54 -37.40 -15.44 -8.00
C SER A 54 -36.19 -14.60 -8.43
N ARG A 55 -34.99 -15.06 -8.10
CA ARG A 55 -33.70 -14.56 -8.64
C ARG A 55 -33.48 -15.15 -10.03
N GLY A 56 -34.16 -14.84 -11.04
CA GLY A 56 -33.89 -15.27 -12.41
C GLY A 56 -33.37 -16.73 -12.59
N ILE A 57 -33.50 -17.30 -13.74
CA ILE A 57 -32.96 -18.62 -14.08
C ILE A 57 -31.46 -18.46 -14.35
N PHE A 58 -30.59 -19.20 -13.61
CA PHE A 58 -29.18 -19.26 -13.96
C PHE A 58 -29.03 -20.01 -15.30
N VAL A 59 -28.56 -19.31 -16.31
CA VAL A 59 -28.17 -19.88 -17.60
C VAL A 59 -26.66 -20.02 -17.64
N TYR A 60 -26.19 -21.23 -17.88
CA TYR A 60 -24.75 -21.47 -18.04
C TYR A 60 -24.27 -20.77 -19.33
N ASP A 61 -23.32 -19.85 -19.15
CA ASP A 61 -22.62 -19.15 -20.21
C ASP A 61 -21.14 -19.56 -20.20
N SER A 62 -20.71 -20.28 -21.20
CA SER A 62 -19.34 -20.78 -21.31
C SER A 62 -18.31 -19.66 -21.48
N ALA A 63 -18.66 -18.52 -22.09
CA ALA A 63 -17.74 -17.39 -22.24
C ALA A 63 -17.51 -16.71 -20.89
N ARG A 64 -18.60 -16.41 -20.15
CA ARG A 64 -18.54 -15.85 -18.81
C ARG A 64 -17.83 -16.77 -17.82
N GLN A 65 -18.05 -18.08 -17.93
CA GLN A 65 -17.37 -19.08 -17.10
C GLN A 65 -15.86 -19.07 -17.35
N ARG A 66 -15.41 -18.98 -18.63
CA ARG A 66 -13.99 -18.91 -18.99
C ARG A 66 -13.33 -17.63 -18.47
N GLU A 67 -14.03 -16.50 -18.55
CA GLU A 67 -13.57 -15.22 -18.00
C GLU A 67 -13.40 -15.30 -16.48
N ALA A 68 -14.41 -15.85 -15.78
CA ALA A 68 -14.36 -16.06 -14.33
C ALA A 68 -13.23 -17.03 -13.92
N LEU A 69 -13.01 -18.10 -14.71
CA LEU A 69 -11.91 -19.05 -14.46
C LEU A 69 -10.54 -18.39 -14.67
N ALA A 70 -10.37 -17.58 -15.72
CA ALA A 70 -9.13 -16.86 -15.95
C ALA A 70 -8.85 -15.88 -14.79
N THR A 71 -9.87 -15.16 -14.32
CA THR A 71 -9.77 -14.28 -13.15
C THR A 71 -9.39 -15.06 -11.87
N LEU A 72 -10.06 -16.20 -11.63
CA LEU A 72 -9.74 -17.09 -10.49
C LEU A 72 -8.27 -17.53 -10.50
N ILE A 73 -7.79 -17.95 -11.67
CA ILE A 73 -6.40 -18.38 -11.87
C ILE A 73 -5.41 -17.26 -11.58
N ALA A 74 -5.70 -16.03 -12.03
CA ALA A 74 -4.83 -14.88 -11.79
C ALA A 74 -4.81 -14.47 -10.31
N VAL A 75 -5.98 -14.39 -9.67
CA VAL A 75 -6.10 -13.90 -8.29
C VAL A 75 -5.48 -14.88 -7.28
N ASN A 76 -5.66 -16.18 -7.50
CA ASN A 76 -5.20 -17.21 -6.56
C ASN A 76 -3.89 -17.87 -6.97
N ASP A 77 -3.14 -17.29 -7.89
CA ASP A 77 -1.84 -17.81 -8.34
C ASP A 77 -1.90 -19.29 -8.76
N LEU A 78 -2.98 -19.71 -9.45
CA LEU A 78 -3.17 -21.09 -9.91
C LEU A 78 -2.45 -21.32 -11.25
N PRO A 79 -2.00 -22.55 -11.54
CA PRO A 79 -1.42 -22.87 -12.84
C PRO A 79 -2.35 -22.57 -14.00
N LEU A 80 -1.82 -22.08 -15.15
CA LEU A 80 -2.63 -21.80 -16.35
C LEU A 80 -3.42 -23.03 -16.85
N GLY A 81 -2.94 -24.24 -16.57
CA GLY A 81 -3.64 -25.50 -16.87
C GLY A 81 -4.67 -25.93 -15.81
N PHE A 82 -4.96 -25.11 -14.80
CA PHE A 82 -5.88 -25.45 -13.71
C PHE A 82 -7.26 -25.88 -14.22
N GLY A 83 -7.74 -25.25 -15.30
CA GLY A 83 -9.02 -25.58 -15.94
C GLY A 83 -9.09 -26.98 -16.58
N GLU A 84 -7.95 -27.67 -16.73
CA GLU A 84 -7.81 -29.04 -17.24
C GLU A 84 -7.62 -30.05 -16.11
N SER A 85 -7.38 -29.60 -14.88
CA SER A 85 -7.06 -30.51 -13.79
C SER A 85 -8.26 -31.43 -13.49
N PRO A 86 -8.05 -32.76 -13.41
CA PRO A 86 -9.15 -33.72 -13.27
C PRO A 86 -10.04 -33.44 -12.05
N GLY A 87 -9.44 -33.15 -10.90
CA GLY A 87 -10.18 -32.87 -9.67
C GLY A 87 -11.04 -31.61 -9.76
N PHE A 88 -10.55 -30.54 -10.42
CA PHE A 88 -11.33 -29.32 -10.65
C PHE A 88 -12.50 -29.58 -11.61
N VAL A 89 -12.24 -30.29 -12.71
CA VAL A 89 -13.27 -30.64 -13.71
C VAL A 89 -14.36 -31.52 -13.07
N GLU A 90 -13.99 -32.51 -12.29
CA GLU A 90 -14.92 -33.37 -11.57
C GLU A 90 -15.73 -32.59 -10.54
N TYR A 91 -15.08 -31.75 -9.73
CA TYR A 91 -15.75 -30.92 -8.74
C TYR A 91 -16.81 -30.01 -9.40
N ILE A 92 -16.45 -29.30 -10.46
CA ILE A 92 -17.38 -28.38 -11.13
C ILE A 92 -18.55 -29.14 -11.77
N ARG A 93 -18.29 -30.28 -12.41
CA ARG A 93 -19.34 -31.08 -13.02
C ARG A 93 -20.30 -31.70 -12.02
N THR A 94 -19.79 -32.15 -10.89
CA THR A 94 -20.58 -32.80 -9.84
C THR A 94 -21.36 -31.80 -9.01
N ALA A 95 -20.70 -30.71 -8.56
CA ALA A 95 -21.27 -29.79 -7.60
C ALA A 95 -22.02 -28.61 -8.22
N HIS A 96 -21.69 -28.21 -9.46
CA HIS A 96 -22.20 -26.97 -10.06
C HIS A 96 -22.92 -27.18 -11.39
N THR A 97 -22.25 -27.69 -12.42
CA THR A 97 -22.86 -27.88 -13.74
C THR A 97 -22.22 -29.06 -14.52
N PRO A 98 -23.00 -30.07 -14.85
CA PRO A 98 -22.53 -31.18 -15.70
C PRO A 98 -22.07 -30.73 -17.10
N SER A 99 -22.56 -29.58 -17.57
CA SER A 99 -22.23 -29.02 -18.89
C SER A 99 -20.85 -28.37 -18.94
N PHE A 100 -20.11 -28.35 -17.83
CA PHE A 100 -18.79 -27.75 -17.81
C PHE A 100 -17.84 -28.45 -18.79
N THR A 101 -17.28 -27.66 -19.71
CA THR A 101 -16.23 -28.11 -20.62
C THR A 101 -14.87 -27.67 -20.09
N GLN A 102 -13.93 -28.61 -19.97
CA GLN A 102 -12.57 -28.30 -19.52
C GLN A 102 -11.94 -27.20 -20.41
N VAL A 103 -11.18 -26.31 -19.78
CA VAL A 103 -10.55 -25.19 -20.45
C VAL A 103 -9.06 -25.43 -20.53
N SER A 104 -8.54 -25.57 -21.75
CA SER A 104 -7.12 -25.87 -21.95
C SER A 104 -6.21 -24.71 -21.54
N ARG A 105 -4.96 -25.04 -21.13
CA ARG A 105 -3.90 -24.06 -20.85
C ARG A 105 -3.78 -22.98 -21.92
N GLN A 106 -3.86 -23.38 -23.19
CA GLN A 106 -3.76 -22.44 -24.31
C GLN A 106 -4.97 -21.48 -24.37
N THR A 107 -6.16 -22.00 -24.10
CA THR A 107 -7.40 -21.20 -24.03
C THR A 107 -7.34 -20.23 -22.88
N THR A 108 -6.98 -20.71 -21.67
CA THR A 108 -6.78 -19.87 -20.48
C THR A 108 -5.78 -18.73 -20.77
N SER A 109 -4.65 -19.04 -21.41
CA SER A 109 -3.62 -18.06 -21.77
C SER A 109 -4.17 -16.98 -22.73
N ARG A 110 -4.98 -17.36 -23.73
CA ARG A 110 -5.62 -16.41 -24.65
C ARG A 110 -6.67 -15.55 -23.96
N ASP A 111 -7.48 -16.12 -23.11
CA ASP A 111 -8.51 -15.42 -22.34
C ASP A 111 -7.88 -14.42 -21.36
N MET A 112 -6.79 -14.82 -20.70
CA MET A 112 -5.99 -13.97 -19.81
C MET A 112 -5.45 -12.74 -20.54
N LYS A 113 -4.85 -12.93 -21.74
CA LYS A 113 -4.35 -11.82 -22.57
C LYS A 113 -5.48 -10.88 -23.02
N LYS A 114 -6.66 -11.43 -23.32
CA LYS A 114 -7.84 -10.63 -23.68
C LYS A 114 -8.32 -9.78 -22.50
N LEU A 115 -8.41 -10.36 -21.31
CA LEU A 115 -8.78 -9.65 -20.08
C LEU A 115 -7.78 -8.54 -19.74
N ALA A 116 -6.48 -8.85 -19.75
CA ALA A 116 -5.44 -7.87 -19.49
C ALA A 116 -5.49 -6.69 -20.47
N LYS A 117 -5.69 -6.98 -21.77
CA LYS A 117 -5.82 -5.94 -22.80
C LYS A 117 -7.04 -5.06 -22.56
N ALA A 118 -8.20 -5.64 -22.29
CA ALA A 118 -9.43 -4.90 -22.00
C ALA A 118 -9.28 -4.05 -20.73
N GLY A 119 -8.74 -4.61 -19.65
CA GLY A 119 -8.48 -3.89 -18.40
C GLY A 119 -7.50 -2.74 -18.60
N ARG A 120 -6.43 -2.92 -19.39
CA ARG A 120 -5.45 -1.88 -19.70
C ARG A 120 -6.07 -0.73 -20.51
N VAL A 121 -6.94 -1.02 -21.48
CA VAL A 121 -7.65 0.00 -22.26
C VAL A 121 -8.58 0.81 -21.36
N ALA A 122 -9.42 0.14 -20.57
CA ALA A 122 -10.33 0.81 -19.65
C ALA A 122 -9.59 1.70 -18.61
N MET A 123 -8.47 1.21 -18.07
CA MET A 123 -7.64 1.97 -17.15
C MET A 123 -7.01 3.19 -17.84
N LYS A 124 -6.50 3.03 -19.06
CA LYS A 124 -5.96 4.15 -19.86
C LYS A 124 -7.02 5.21 -20.08
N GLU A 125 -8.21 4.84 -20.52
CA GLU A 125 -9.33 5.75 -20.73
C GLU A 125 -9.71 6.49 -19.44
N GLN A 126 -9.78 5.78 -18.31
CA GLN A 126 -10.06 6.36 -17.00
C GLN A 126 -9.01 7.41 -16.60
N LEU A 127 -7.71 7.10 -16.75
CA LEU A 127 -6.63 7.99 -16.35
C LEU A 127 -6.51 9.21 -17.30
N VAL A 128 -6.67 9.00 -18.61
CA VAL A 128 -6.58 10.09 -19.61
C VAL A 128 -7.77 11.02 -19.54
N SER A 129 -8.98 10.49 -19.35
CA SER A 129 -10.20 11.31 -19.25
C SER A 129 -10.31 12.09 -17.94
N SER A 130 -9.56 11.69 -16.91
CA SER A 130 -9.48 12.42 -15.64
C SER A 130 -8.90 13.82 -15.86
N ILE A 131 -9.52 14.83 -15.26
CA ILE A 131 -8.97 16.19 -15.21
C ILE A 131 -7.81 16.34 -14.23
N PHE A 132 -7.55 15.32 -13.43
CA PHE A 132 -6.60 15.33 -12.32
C PHE A 132 -5.25 14.75 -12.73
N SER A 133 -4.24 15.06 -11.92
CA SER A 133 -2.90 14.54 -12.09
C SER A 133 -2.76 13.11 -11.56
N VAL A 134 -1.64 12.49 -11.93
CA VAL A 134 -1.22 11.17 -11.49
C VAL A 134 0.18 11.27 -10.89
N SER A 135 0.36 10.72 -9.71
CA SER A 135 1.68 10.50 -9.12
C SER A 135 2.12 9.08 -9.39
N ILE A 136 3.41 8.84 -9.57
CA ILE A 136 3.93 7.49 -9.82
C ILE A 136 4.99 7.10 -8.79
N THR A 137 5.02 5.80 -8.47
CA THR A 137 6.18 5.16 -7.86
C THR A 137 6.81 4.20 -8.85
N SER A 138 8.11 4.04 -8.76
CA SER A 138 8.84 3.05 -9.56
C SER A 138 9.97 2.48 -8.73
N ASP A 139 10.32 1.23 -9.03
CA ASP A 139 11.42 0.51 -8.42
C ASP A 139 11.86 -0.65 -9.32
N ILE A 140 13.06 -1.19 -9.08
CA ILE A 140 13.64 -2.30 -9.83
C ILE A 140 13.79 -3.52 -8.91
N TRP A 141 13.42 -4.67 -9.43
CA TRP A 141 13.50 -5.94 -8.74
C TRP A 141 14.25 -6.98 -9.55
N SER A 142 15.20 -7.67 -8.90
CA SER A 142 15.90 -8.80 -9.47
C SER A 142 15.18 -10.11 -9.11
N GLY A 143 14.57 -10.71 -10.11
CA GLY A 143 13.88 -11.99 -9.97
C GLY A 143 14.83 -13.18 -9.79
N ARG A 144 14.30 -14.30 -9.22
CA ARG A 144 15.07 -15.55 -9.01
C ARG A 144 15.71 -16.11 -10.30
N ALA A 145 15.11 -15.84 -11.46
CA ALA A 145 15.61 -16.27 -12.77
C ALA A 145 16.71 -15.37 -13.34
N LYS A 146 17.32 -14.48 -12.54
CA LYS A 146 18.27 -13.44 -12.98
C LYS A 146 17.68 -12.53 -14.08
N GLN A 147 16.41 -12.26 -14.00
CA GLN A 147 15.70 -11.30 -14.82
C GLN A 147 15.30 -10.12 -13.96
N ASP A 148 15.63 -8.93 -14.40
CA ASP A 148 15.32 -7.71 -13.67
C ASP A 148 14.10 -7.04 -14.27
N TYR A 149 13.21 -6.57 -13.40
CA TYR A 149 11.97 -5.94 -13.81
C TYR A 149 11.84 -4.57 -13.15
N ILE A 150 11.38 -3.59 -13.92
CA ILE A 150 10.94 -2.30 -13.39
C ILE A 150 9.41 -2.28 -13.27
N THR A 151 8.92 -1.78 -12.15
CA THR A 151 7.50 -1.46 -11.99
C THR A 151 7.25 0.02 -12.16
N VAL A 152 6.07 0.36 -12.64
CA VAL A 152 5.52 1.73 -12.58
C VAL A 152 4.11 1.62 -12.04
N VAL A 153 3.87 2.23 -10.88
CA VAL A 153 2.57 2.22 -10.20
C VAL A 153 2.02 3.64 -10.20
N ALA A 154 0.80 3.80 -10.70
CA ALA A 154 0.07 5.06 -10.71
C ALA A 154 -0.74 5.22 -9.42
N HIS A 155 -0.67 6.40 -8.81
CA HIS A 155 -1.42 6.82 -7.65
C HIS A 155 -2.24 8.06 -8.00
N TYR A 156 -3.52 8.04 -7.72
CA TYR A 156 -4.43 9.14 -8.03
C TYR A 156 -5.66 9.08 -7.13
N VAL A 157 -6.26 10.24 -6.92
CA VAL A 157 -7.55 10.34 -6.23
C VAL A 157 -8.66 10.38 -7.28
N SER A 158 -9.63 9.48 -7.20
CA SER A 158 -10.74 9.35 -8.15
C SER A 158 -11.73 10.52 -8.07
N SER A 159 -12.70 10.58 -8.99
CA SER A 159 -13.80 11.56 -8.93
C SER A 159 -14.67 11.41 -7.67
N SER A 160 -14.70 10.23 -7.06
CA SER A 160 -15.33 9.96 -5.77
C SER A 160 -14.46 10.31 -4.55
N TRP A 161 -13.31 10.91 -4.75
CA TRP A 161 -12.34 11.27 -3.70
C TRP A 161 -11.72 10.07 -2.97
N GLU A 162 -11.63 8.96 -3.63
CA GLU A 162 -10.94 7.79 -3.13
C GLU A 162 -9.52 7.71 -3.68
N LEU A 163 -8.54 7.48 -2.81
CA LEU A 163 -7.17 7.20 -3.23
C LEU A 163 -7.12 5.82 -3.90
N ASN A 164 -6.52 5.77 -5.08
CA ASN A 164 -6.39 4.56 -5.88
C ASN A 164 -4.93 4.33 -6.26
N LYS A 165 -4.58 3.06 -6.36
CA LYS A 165 -3.30 2.57 -6.82
C LYS A 165 -3.51 1.60 -7.97
N ARG A 166 -2.71 1.68 -9.06
CA ARG A 166 -2.77 0.77 -10.21
C ARG A 166 -1.38 0.50 -10.78
N ILE A 167 -1.05 -0.75 -10.98
CA ILE A 167 0.16 -1.15 -11.69
C ILE A 167 -0.04 -0.86 -13.18
N ILE A 168 0.60 0.20 -13.70
CA ILE A 168 0.52 0.59 -15.12
C ILE A 168 1.70 0.04 -15.95
N GLY A 169 2.82 -0.31 -15.31
CA GLY A 169 3.99 -0.92 -15.95
C GLY A 169 4.61 -2.02 -15.11
N PHE A 170 4.97 -3.11 -15.77
CA PHE A 170 5.84 -4.16 -15.27
C PHE A 170 6.65 -4.65 -16.46
N GLU A 171 7.87 -4.14 -16.60
CA GLU A 171 8.68 -4.33 -17.81
C GLU A 171 9.99 -5.03 -17.46
N LEU A 172 10.42 -5.97 -18.32
CA LEU A 172 11.75 -6.57 -18.21
C LEU A 172 12.79 -5.50 -18.55
N ILE A 173 13.84 -5.40 -17.74
CA ILE A 173 15.04 -4.60 -18.03
C ILE A 173 16.18 -5.58 -18.30
N ASP A 174 16.63 -5.63 -19.56
CA ASP A 174 17.74 -6.44 -20.03
C ASP A 174 19.02 -5.60 -20.30
N VAL A 175 19.03 -4.38 -19.77
CA VAL A 175 20.13 -3.41 -19.88
C VAL A 175 20.61 -2.99 -18.48
N SER A 176 21.80 -2.36 -18.42
CA SER A 176 22.33 -1.86 -17.14
C SER A 176 21.36 -0.89 -16.45
N HIS A 177 21.28 -0.95 -15.11
CA HIS A 177 20.39 -0.12 -14.29
C HIS A 177 20.91 1.32 -14.09
N ASN A 178 21.46 1.92 -15.15
CA ASN A 178 21.86 3.33 -15.10
C ASN A 178 20.61 4.25 -15.18
N GLY A 179 20.78 5.49 -14.73
CA GLY A 179 19.66 6.43 -14.63
C GLY A 179 18.96 6.71 -15.96
N VAL A 180 19.68 6.69 -17.09
CA VAL A 180 19.09 6.93 -18.42
C VAL A 180 18.16 5.78 -18.81
N ASN A 181 18.57 4.54 -18.59
CA ASN A 181 17.75 3.37 -18.89
C ASN A 181 16.51 3.29 -18.01
N ILE A 182 16.65 3.63 -16.72
CA ILE A 182 15.52 3.75 -15.78
C ILE A 182 14.54 4.82 -16.28
N ALA A 183 15.03 6.01 -16.62
CA ALA A 183 14.20 7.09 -17.14
C ALA A 183 13.44 6.67 -18.42
N ASN A 184 14.13 6.03 -19.35
CA ASN A 184 13.53 5.56 -20.59
C ASN A 184 12.44 4.50 -20.36
N ALA A 185 12.64 3.59 -19.42
CA ALA A 185 11.66 2.57 -19.06
C ALA A 185 10.39 3.20 -18.44
N ILE A 186 10.56 4.14 -17.51
CA ILE A 186 9.45 4.90 -16.92
C ILE A 186 8.72 5.70 -18.00
N LEU A 187 9.46 6.46 -18.83
CA LEU A 187 8.90 7.29 -19.89
C LEU A 187 8.11 6.47 -20.90
N LYS A 188 8.62 5.29 -21.29
CA LYS A 188 7.91 4.36 -22.18
C LYS A 188 6.52 4.04 -21.62
N VAL A 189 6.44 3.62 -20.36
CA VAL A 189 5.16 3.24 -19.71
C VAL A 189 4.21 4.44 -19.63
N VAL A 190 4.72 5.59 -19.17
CA VAL A 190 3.94 6.83 -19.04
C VAL A 190 3.38 7.28 -20.40
N THR A 191 4.20 7.21 -21.45
CA THR A 191 3.79 7.57 -22.81
C THR A 191 2.75 6.59 -23.38
N GLU A 192 2.91 5.28 -23.17
CA GLU A 192 1.93 4.28 -23.60
C GLU A 192 0.54 4.53 -22.98
N PHE A 193 0.50 5.02 -21.74
CA PHE A 193 -0.75 5.40 -21.06
C PHE A 193 -1.23 6.81 -21.44
N GLY A 194 -0.45 7.62 -22.14
CA GLY A 194 -0.80 9.00 -22.49
C GLY A 194 -0.85 9.92 -21.26
N LEU A 195 0.08 9.76 -20.32
CA LEU A 195 0.12 10.47 -19.04
C LEU A 195 1.26 11.50 -18.95
N THR A 196 2.01 11.72 -20.02
CA THR A 196 3.23 12.55 -20.01
C THR A 196 2.97 13.97 -19.49
N ASP A 197 1.80 14.53 -19.80
CA ASP A 197 1.34 15.86 -19.39
C ASP A 197 0.55 15.86 -18.07
N LYS A 198 0.41 14.71 -17.42
CA LYS A 198 -0.39 14.52 -16.19
C LYS A 198 0.41 14.10 -14.98
N ILE A 199 1.72 13.87 -15.12
CA ILE A 199 2.55 13.46 -13.99
C ILE A 199 2.74 14.63 -13.04
N PHE A 200 2.33 14.43 -11.77
CA PHE A 200 2.48 15.41 -10.70
C PHE A 200 3.77 15.18 -9.91
N ALA A 201 4.01 13.93 -9.47
CA ALA A 201 5.20 13.56 -8.74
C ALA A 201 5.68 12.15 -9.10
N VAL A 202 6.98 11.92 -8.93
CA VAL A 202 7.64 10.63 -9.09
C VAL A 202 8.39 10.33 -7.79
N THR A 203 7.98 9.27 -7.09
CA THR A 203 8.64 8.80 -5.87
C THR A 203 9.50 7.60 -6.20
N LEU A 204 10.80 7.72 -5.94
CA LEU A 204 11.83 6.69 -6.15
C LEU A 204 12.60 6.45 -4.86
N ASP A 205 13.36 5.38 -4.78
CA ASP A 205 14.31 5.18 -3.69
C ASP A 205 15.49 6.19 -3.77
N ASN A 206 16.43 6.10 -2.83
CA ASN A 206 17.51 7.07 -2.71
C ASN A 206 18.78 6.69 -3.51
N ALA A 207 18.73 5.72 -4.42
CA ALA A 207 19.86 5.34 -5.26
C ALA A 207 20.32 6.52 -6.16
N SER A 208 21.62 6.63 -6.39
CA SER A 208 22.21 7.70 -7.23
C SER A 208 21.72 7.62 -8.68
N SER A 209 21.51 6.41 -9.19
CA SER A 209 20.93 6.16 -10.52
C SER A 209 19.54 6.78 -10.66
N ASN A 210 18.71 6.76 -9.60
CA ASN A 210 17.39 7.38 -9.60
C ASN A 210 17.45 8.92 -9.63
N THR A 211 18.46 9.52 -8.99
CA THR A 211 18.70 10.96 -9.14
C THR A 211 19.04 11.31 -10.59
N THR A 212 19.87 10.50 -11.25
CA THR A 212 20.19 10.66 -12.68
C THR A 212 18.96 10.45 -13.57
N ALA A 213 18.13 9.46 -13.26
CA ALA A 213 16.87 9.22 -13.97
C ALA A 213 15.94 10.45 -13.89
N MET A 214 15.81 11.04 -12.70
CA MET A 214 15.00 12.24 -12.52
C MET A 214 15.53 13.46 -13.25
N ASN A 215 16.86 13.63 -13.38
CA ASN A 215 17.43 14.69 -14.20
C ASN A 215 17.02 14.58 -15.68
N THR A 216 16.77 13.37 -16.17
CA THR A 216 16.25 13.12 -17.53
C THR A 216 14.73 13.35 -17.60
N LEU A 217 13.96 12.96 -16.57
CA LEU A 217 12.51 13.02 -16.57
C LEU A 217 11.95 14.41 -16.25
N ILE A 218 12.62 15.19 -15.39
CA ILE A 218 12.16 16.52 -14.96
C ILE A 218 11.83 17.43 -16.14
N PRO A 219 12.68 17.61 -17.18
CA PRO A 219 12.36 18.47 -18.31
C PRO A 219 11.13 18.03 -19.10
N ILE A 220 10.81 16.73 -19.07
CA ILE A 220 9.69 16.13 -19.81
C ILE A 220 8.37 16.36 -19.07
N PHE A 221 8.37 16.18 -17.75
CA PHE A 221 7.17 16.27 -16.90
C PHE A 221 6.91 17.65 -16.33
N GLU A 222 7.85 18.59 -16.43
CA GLU A 222 7.77 19.92 -15.84
C GLU A 222 6.61 20.78 -16.40
N VAL A 223 6.07 20.40 -17.56
CA VAL A 223 4.90 21.08 -18.17
C VAL A 223 3.70 21.10 -17.22
N TYR A 224 3.50 20.05 -16.41
CA TYR A 224 2.39 19.98 -15.47
C TYR A 224 2.75 20.49 -14.07
N ALA A 225 3.79 19.91 -13.46
CA ALA A 225 4.17 20.15 -12.08
C ALA A 225 5.32 21.17 -11.97
N SER A 226 5.42 21.80 -10.80
CA SER A 226 6.62 22.56 -10.49
C SER A 226 7.78 21.62 -10.21
N LYS A 227 8.98 21.95 -10.73
CA LYS A 227 10.20 21.14 -10.64
C LYS A 227 10.47 20.59 -9.23
N PHE A 228 10.28 21.40 -8.20
CA PHE A 228 10.53 21.03 -6.81
C PHE A 228 9.48 20.06 -6.22
N LEU A 229 8.33 19.87 -6.88
CA LEU A 229 7.30 18.90 -6.48
C LEU A 229 7.49 17.54 -7.17
N LEU A 230 8.19 17.50 -8.30
CA LEU A 230 8.19 16.35 -9.17
C LEU A 230 8.96 15.17 -8.59
N HIS A 231 10.17 15.39 -8.06
CA HIS A 231 11.01 14.32 -7.51
C HIS A 231 10.83 14.18 -6.01
N GLN A 232 10.31 13.03 -5.58
CA GLN A 232 10.22 12.66 -4.18
C GLN A 232 11.10 11.44 -3.89
N ARG A 233 11.79 11.48 -2.76
CA ARG A 233 12.58 10.35 -2.27
C ARG A 233 11.74 9.51 -1.33
N CYS A 234 11.83 8.19 -1.45
CA CYS A 234 11.10 7.26 -0.59
C CYS A 234 11.46 7.48 0.88
N ALA A 235 10.48 7.93 1.68
CA ALA A 235 10.69 8.19 3.11
C ALA A 235 10.95 6.90 3.91
N CYS A 236 10.27 5.80 3.57
CA CYS A 236 10.51 4.51 4.21
C CYS A 236 11.93 4.01 3.94
N HIS A 237 12.47 4.25 2.74
CA HIS A 237 13.89 3.96 2.44
C HIS A 237 14.83 4.84 3.27
N ILE A 238 14.51 6.13 3.50
CA ILE A 238 15.30 7.00 4.40
C ILE A 238 15.26 6.49 5.84
N ILE A 239 14.07 6.16 6.38
CA ILE A 239 13.92 5.57 7.72
C ILE A 239 14.79 4.34 7.87
N ASN A 240 14.76 3.50 6.86
CA ASN A 240 15.53 2.30 6.79
C ASN A 240 17.06 2.57 6.76
N LEU A 241 17.55 3.55 5.98
CA LEU A 241 18.97 3.96 6.01
C LEU A 241 19.38 4.54 7.36
N ILE A 242 18.49 5.24 8.06
CA ILE A 242 18.72 5.73 9.42
C ILE A 242 18.84 4.53 10.38
N ALA A 243 17.87 3.63 10.39
CA ALA A 243 17.86 2.48 11.30
C ALA A 243 19.03 1.50 11.01
N LYS A 244 19.34 1.24 9.74
CA LYS A 244 20.47 0.39 9.34
C LYS A 244 21.81 0.92 9.85
N SER A 245 21.99 2.25 9.92
CA SER A 245 23.25 2.81 10.42
C SER A 245 23.55 2.51 11.89
N ALA A 246 22.59 1.93 12.62
CA ALA A 246 22.76 1.49 14.01
C ALA A 246 22.97 -0.02 14.16
N LEU A 247 22.70 -0.83 13.13
CA LEU A 247 22.69 -2.29 13.30
C LEU A 247 24.01 -2.87 13.77
N ASP A 248 25.13 -2.45 13.19
CA ASP A 248 26.45 -2.95 13.55
C ASP A 248 26.79 -2.66 15.02
N ASP A 249 26.30 -1.52 15.55
CA ASP A 249 26.48 -1.13 16.94
C ASP A 249 25.55 -1.89 17.89
N LEU A 250 24.37 -2.32 17.40
CA LEU A 250 23.39 -3.07 18.19
C LEU A 250 23.66 -4.58 18.20
N ASP A 251 24.29 -5.11 17.17
CA ASP A 251 24.54 -6.55 17.01
C ASP A 251 25.22 -7.22 18.22
N PRO A 252 26.30 -6.67 18.82
CA PRO A 252 26.94 -7.28 19.96
C PRO A 252 26.00 -7.49 21.16
N HIS A 253 25.02 -6.62 21.31
CA HIS A 253 24.07 -6.63 22.44
C HIS A 253 23.02 -7.73 22.31
N ILE A 254 22.62 -8.07 21.09
CA ILE A 254 21.56 -9.07 20.82
C ILE A 254 22.10 -10.45 20.43
N ASN A 255 23.41 -10.59 20.23
CA ASN A 255 24.01 -11.85 19.79
C ASN A 255 23.75 -13.03 20.74
N LYS A 256 23.64 -12.81 22.06
CA LYS A 256 23.28 -13.87 23.00
C LYS A 256 21.88 -14.44 22.73
N LEU A 257 20.92 -13.57 22.38
CA LEU A 257 19.56 -13.99 22.00
C LEU A 257 19.57 -14.75 20.68
N ARG A 258 20.30 -14.25 19.67
CA ARG A 258 20.47 -14.96 18.40
C ARG A 258 21.10 -16.34 18.60
N LEU A 259 22.11 -16.46 19.44
CA LEU A 259 22.75 -17.72 19.77
C LEU A 259 21.76 -18.71 20.42
N ALA A 260 20.96 -18.24 21.39
CA ALA A 260 19.96 -19.06 22.05
C ALA A 260 18.87 -19.55 21.08
N ILE A 261 18.34 -18.66 20.22
CA ILE A 261 17.34 -19.00 19.21
C ILE A 261 17.93 -19.98 18.19
N SER A 262 19.15 -19.72 17.71
CA SER A 262 19.85 -20.59 16.76
C SER A 262 20.07 -21.99 17.35
N TRP A 263 20.51 -22.07 18.60
CA TRP A 263 20.70 -23.33 19.31
C TRP A 263 19.39 -24.11 19.43
N LEU A 264 18.29 -23.46 19.80
CA LEU A 264 16.97 -24.10 19.90
C LEU A 264 16.53 -24.65 18.53
N ASN A 265 16.63 -23.83 17.49
CA ASN A 265 16.15 -24.15 16.14
C ASN A 265 17.04 -25.17 15.40
N ALA A 266 18.27 -25.40 15.85
CA ALA A 266 19.20 -26.35 15.21
C ALA A 266 18.83 -27.82 15.42
N SER A 267 17.84 -28.13 16.28
CA SER A 267 17.44 -29.52 16.57
C SER A 267 15.92 -29.66 16.75
N ASN A 268 15.32 -30.57 15.98
CA ASN A 268 13.92 -30.91 16.15
C ASN A 268 13.62 -31.51 17.54
N THR A 269 14.59 -32.20 18.15
CA THR A 269 14.47 -32.72 19.52
C THR A 269 14.34 -31.57 20.51
N ARG A 270 15.25 -30.58 20.46
CA ARG A 270 15.18 -29.42 21.35
C ARG A 270 13.88 -28.63 21.19
N LEU A 271 13.41 -28.45 19.95
CA LEU A 271 12.11 -27.83 19.69
C LEU A 271 10.96 -28.63 20.28
N GLY A 272 11.05 -29.98 20.22
CA GLY A 272 10.08 -30.85 20.87
C GLY A 272 10.10 -30.75 22.38
N ASP A 273 11.30 -30.75 22.97
CA ASP A 273 11.50 -30.61 24.42
C ASP A 273 11.01 -29.25 24.92
N TYR A 274 11.29 -28.16 24.17
CA TYR A 274 10.78 -26.82 24.49
C TYR A 274 9.25 -26.76 24.45
N ARG A 275 8.62 -27.35 23.43
CA ARG A 275 7.15 -27.43 23.35
C ARG A 275 6.56 -28.21 24.53
N ASN A 276 7.18 -29.35 24.88
CA ASN A 276 6.77 -30.16 26.02
C ASN A 276 6.92 -29.36 27.34
N TYR A 277 8.04 -28.65 27.50
CA TYR A 277 8.27 -27.78 28.64
C TYR A 277 7.18 -26.71 28.77
N CYS A 278 6.89 -25.97 27.71
CA CYS A 278 5.81 -24.99 27.70
C CYS A 278 4.44 -25.61 28.05
N ALA A 279 4.15 -26.81 27.53
CA ALA A 279 2.91 -27.53 27.87
C ALA A 279 2.83 -27.90 29.34
N VAL A 280 3.94 -28.36 29.96
CA VAL A 280 4.01 -28.73 31.37
C VAL A 280 3.75 -27.51 32.28
N ILE A 281 4.31 -26.36 31.96
CA ILE A 281 4.09 -25.12 32.72
C ILE A 281 2.83 -24.34 32.29
N ASN A 282 2.05 -24.91 31.36
CA ASN A 282 0.78 -24.36 30.87
C ASN A 282 0.89 -22.93 30.30
N VAL A 283 1.91 -22.68 29.48
CA VAL A 283 2.08 -21.43 28.73
C VAL A 283 2.05 -21.68 27.22
N PRO A 284 1.62 -20.70 26.42
CA PRO A 284 1.70 -20.80 24.96
C PRO A 284 3.15 -21.02 24.49
N CYS A 285 3.35 -21.90 23.52
CA CYS A 285 4.63 -22.08 22.85
C CYS A 285 4.57 -21.45 21.45
N HIS A 286 5.36 -20.42 21.23
CA HIS A 286 5.44 -19.76 19.93
C HIS A 286 6.73 -20.16 19.20
N GLY A 287 6.70 -20.11 17.86
CA GLY A 287 7.91 -20.27 17.07
C GLY A 287 8.80 -19.03 17.22
N LEU A 288 10.07 -19.25 17.58
CA LEU A 288 11.07 -18.20 17.61
C LEU A 288 11.90 -18.26 16.34
N HIS A 289 11.99 -17.15 15.63
CA HIS A 289 12.70 -17.05 14.36
C HIS A 289 13.91 -16.13 14.53
N LEU A 290 15.02 -16.50 13.88
CA LEU A 290 16.19 -15.64 13.77
C LEU A 290 15.87 -14.48 12.83
N ASP A 291 16.43 -13.34 13.18
CA ASP A 291 16.44 -12.19 12.29
C ASP A 291 17.44 -12.37 11.12
N MET A 292 17.32 -11.51 10.16
CA MET A 292 18.33 -11.28 9.14
C MET A 292 19.15 -10.05 9.58
N PRO A 293 20.43 -10.20 9.99
CA PRO A 293 21.21 -9.10 10.58
C PRO A 293 21.29 -7.83 9.72
N VAL A 294 21.14 -7.96 8.40
CA VAL A 294 21.12 -6.81 7.46
C VAL A 294 19.76 -6.08 7.40
N ARG A 295 18.74 -6.56 8.14
CA ARG A 295 17.37 -6.05 8.09
C ARG A 295 16.87 -5.72 9.49
N TRP A 296 16.95 -4.48 9.89
CA TRP A 296 16.55 -4.02 11.22
C TRP A 296 15.08 -4.36 11.58
N ASN A 297 14.18 -4.40 10.60
CA ASN A 297 12.78 -4.82 10.84
C ASN A 297 12.70 -6.26 11.34
N SER A 298 13.50 -7.17 10.77
CA SER A 298 13.55 -8.56 11.24
C SER A 298 14.10 -8.67 12.65
N THR A 299 15.06 -7.80 13.01
CA THR A 299 15.58 -7.69 14.38
C THR A 299 14.50 -7.22 15.34
N TYR A 300 13.74 -6.18 14.98
CA TYR A 300 12.59 -5.73 15.78
C TYR A 300 11.57 -6.85 16.01
N LEU A 301 11.18 -7.56 14.96
CA LEU A 301 10.22 -8.67 15.04
C LEU A 301 10.78 -9.86 15.86
N MET A 302 12.05 -10.20 15.71
CA MET A 302 12.71 -11.22 16.54
C MET A 302 12.66 -10.82 18.02
N LEU A 303 13.01 -9.57 18.34
CA LEU A 303 12.94 -9.06 19.71
C LEU A 303 11.52 -9.08 20.26
N GLN A 304 10.51 -8.69 19.46
CA GLN A 304 9.10 -8.75 19.85
C GLN A 304 8.68 -10.17 20.26
N LEU A 305 9.07 -11.16 19.46
CA LEU A 305 8.71 -12.57 19.72
C LEU A 305 9.41 -13.10 20.96
N VAL A 306 10.73 -12.86 21.09
CA VAL A 306 11.50 -13.43 22.19
C VAL A 306 11.21 -12.75 23.53
N LEU A 307 10.94 -11.45 23.55
CA LEU A 307 10.53 -10.72 24.75
C LEU A 307 9.18 -11.20 25.28
N ARG A 308 8.24 -11.53 24.39
CA ARG A 308 6.94 -12.11 24.77
C ARG A 308 7.11 -13.45 25.51
N ASP A 309 8.07 -14.27 25.07
CA ASP A 309 8.32 -15.60 25.62
C ASP A 309 9.51 -15.62 26.61
N GLN A 310 9.95 -14.47 27.12
CA GLN A 310 11.15 -14.24 27.93
C GLN A 310 11.29 -15.25 29.08
N VAL A 311 10.26 -15.42 29.89
CA VAL A 311 10.31 -16.24 31.12
C VAL A 311 10.57 -17.71 30.79
N GLN A 312 9.72 -18.32 29.96
CA GLN A 312 9.83 -19.73 29.59
C GLN A 312 11.06 -20.01 28.74
N PHE A 313 11.43 -19.08 27.85
CA PHE A 313 12.60 -19.23 26.99
C PHE A 313 13.90 -19.16 27.79
N SER A 314 14.03 -18.17 28.70
CA SER A 314 15.19 -18.09 29.61
C SER A 314 15.35 -19.34 30.45
N ALA A 315 14.28 -19.79 31.11
CA ALA A 315 14.34 -20.97 31.98
C ALA A 315 14.77 -22.21 31.22
N PHE A 316 14.20 -22.43 30.03
CA PHE A 316 14.54 -23.58 29.19
C PHE A 316 15.99 -23.53 28.68
N VAL A 317 16.41 -22.37 28.12
CA VAL A 317 17.75 -22.21 27.57
C VAL A 317 18.80 -22.33 28.67
N ASN A 318 18.67 -21.63 29.77
CA ASN A 318 19.66 -21.64 30.86
C ASN A 318 19.80 -23.01 31.56
N ALA A 319 18.73 -23.84 31.52
CA ALA A 319 18.79 -25.21 32.04
C ALA A 319 19.43 -26.22 31.07
N ASN A 320 19.40 -25.97 29.77
CA ASN A 320 19.80 -26.96 28.75
C ASN A 320 20.97 -26.53 27.86
N PHE A 321 21.27 -25.23 27.78
CA PHE A 321 22.42 -24.70 27.04
C PHE A 321 23.59 -24.50 27.99
N ILE A 322 24.63 -25.32 27.85
CA ILE A 322 25.83 -25.25 28.68
C ILE A 322 26.89 -24.42 27.97
N GLN A 323 27.27 -23.28 28.56
CA GLN A 323 28.43 -22.51 28.14
C GLN A 323 29.72 -23.11 28.70
N ASN A 324 30.86 -22.83 28.05
CA ASN A 324 32.16 -23.35 28.47
C ASN A 324 32.61 -22.83 29.85
N ASP A 325 32.10 -21.68 30.27
CA ASP A 325 32.39 -21.04 31.57
C ASP A 325 31.36 -21.41 32.66
N GLY A 326 30.30 -22.14 32.30
CA GLY A 326 29.25 -22.55 33.22
C GLY A 326 28.23 -21.46 33.56
N GLU A 327 28.38 -20.25 33.02
CA GLU A 327 27.46 -19.15 33.29
C GLU A 327 26.16 -19.26 32.46
N PRO A 328 25.01 -18.78 32.97
CA PRO A 328 23.78 -18.78 32.21
C PRO A 328 23.88 -17.82 31.01
N LEU A 329 23.40 -18.28 29.83
CA LEU A 329 23.48 -17.48 28.60
C LEU A 329 22.57 -16.24 28.64
N LEU A 330 21.34 -16.41 29.16
CA LEU A 330 20.32 -15.37 29.20
C LEU A 330 20.15 -14.89 30.67
N VAL A 331 20.75 -13.74 30.96
CA VAL A 331 20.68 -13.08 32.26
C VAL A 331 19.81 -11.81 32.19
N GLU A 332 19.41 -11.27 33.35
CA GLU A 332 18.59 -10.05 33.46
C GLU A 332 19.14 -8.89 32.62
N ALA A 333 20.46 -8.67 32.66
CA ALA A 333 21.09 -7.63 31.85
C ALA A 333 20.92 -7.82 30.35
N THR A 334 20.87 -9.08 29.86
CA THR A 334 20.61 -9.37 28.42
C THR A 334 19.19 -8.93 28.04
N TRP A 335 18.23 -9.18 28.90
CA TRP A 335 16.82 -8.82 28.68
C TRP A 335 16.58 -7.33 28.76
N HIS A 336 17.17 -6.65 29.73
CA HIS A 336 17.08 -5.19 29.85
C HIS A 336 17.59 -4.50 28.56
N VAL A 337 18.72 -4.92 28.04
CA VAL A 337 19.27 -4.39 26.79
C VAL A 337 18.36 -4.70 25.60
N ALA A 338 17.85 -5.93 25.50
CA ALA A 338 16.93 -6.33 24.44
C ALA A 338 15.64 -5.49 24.45
N GLU A 339 15.09 -5.24 25.65
CA GLU A 339 13.90 -4.40 25.81
C GLU A 339 14.17 -2.93 25.43
N THR A 340 15.33 -2.39 25.79
CA THR A 340 15.75 -1.04 25.41
C THR A 340 15.84 -0.91 23.88
N ILE A 341 16.50 -1.86 23.20
CA ILE A 341 16.62 -1.87 21.74
C ILE A 341 15.22 -2.04 21.10
N PHE A 342 14.39 -2.92 21.62
CA PHE A 342 13.03 -3.13 21.11
C PHE A 342 12.19 -1.85 21.20
N LYS A 343 12.16 -1.17 22.35
CA LYS A 343 11.46 0.10 22.54
C LYS A 343 12.00 1.19 21.61
N PHE A 344 13.33 1.23 21.46
CA PHE A 344 13.99 2.19 20.59
C PHE A 344 13.62 1.99 19.12
N LEU A 345 13.61 0.75 18.63
CA LEU A 345 13.25 0.45 17.24
C LEU A 345 11.74 0.60 16.94
N ALA A 346 10.87 0.59 17.95
CA ALA A 346 9.42 0.64 17.79
C ALA A 346 8.96 1.87 16.98
N THR A 347 9.48 3.06 17.29
CA THR A 347 9.13 4.31 16.59
C THR A 347 9.43 4.23 15.09
N PHE A 348 10.55 3.64 14.70
CA PHE A 348 10.93 3.47 13.29
C PHE A 348 10.02 2.46 12.60
N TYR A 349 9.67 1.37 13.30
CA TYR A 349 8.76 0.36 12.78
C TYR A 349 7.36 0.93 12.55
N GLU A 350 6.78 1.59 13.54
CA GLU A 350 5.45 2.22 13.45
C GLU A 350 5.40 3.29 12.36
N SER A 351 6.43 4.15 12.28
CA SER A 351 6.57 5.16 11.23
C SER A 351 6.56 4.52 9.84
N THR A 352 7.33 3.43 9.67
CA THR A 352 7.42 2.72 8.39
C THR A 352 6.08 2.09 8.01
N VAL A 353 5.39 1.43 8.95
CA VAL A 353 4.08 0.81 8.72
C VAL A 353 3.05 1.86 8.30
N THR A 354 2.96 2.97 9.04
CA THR A 354 1.98 4.02 8.74
C THR A 354 2.25 4.72 7.41
N LEU A 355 3.52 5.03 7.11
CA LEU A 355 3.90 5.69 5.85
C LEU A 355 3.84 4.78 4.63
N SER A 356 3.63 3.48 4.83
CA SER A 356 3.42 2.50 3.76
C SER A 356 1.97 2.34 3.33
N GLY A 357 1.06 3.10 3.90
CA GLY A 357 -0.37 3.06 3.58
C GLY A 357 -0.66 3.32 2.10
N VAL A 358 -1.65 2.61 1.56
CA VAL A 358 -1.97 2.63 0.12
C VAL A 358 -3.34 3.25 -0.16
N TYR A 359 -4.29 3.18 0.77
CA TYR A 359 -5.66 3.68 0.57
C TYR A 359 -6.00 4.93 1.37
N TYR A 360 -5.01 5.50 2.03
CA TYR A 360 -5.11 6.81 2.66
C TYR A 360 -3.88 7.66 2.29
N PRO A 361 -4.02 8.97 2.20
CA PRO A 361 -2.89 9.86 1.95
C PRO A 361 -1.81 9.70 3.00
N THR A 362 -0.55 9.68 2.58
CA THR A 362 0.61 9.59 3.48
C THR A 362 1.47 10.86 3.44
N SER A 363 1.34 11.68 2.38
CA SER A 363 2.16 12.88 2.17
C SER A 363 2.04 13.94 3.27
N HIS A 364 0.87 14.08 3.91
CA HIS A 364 0.65 15.03 5.02
C HIS A 364 1.15 14.50 6.36
N LEU A 365 1.36 13.17 6.50
CA LEU A 365 1.77 12.54 7.76
C LEU A 365 3.29 12.61 7.98
N ILE A 366 4.08 12.67 6.92
CA ILE A 366 5.55 12.51 6.99
C ILE A 366 6.22 13.58 7.85
N VAL A 367 5.73 14.82 7.86
CA VAL A 367 6.30 15.92 8.65
C VAL A 367 6.22 15.62 10.14
N HIS A 368 5.12 14.99 10.57
CA HIS A 368 4.97 14.51 11.94
C HIS A 368 6.05 13.47 12.29
N TYR A 369 6.23 12.45 11.42
CA TYR A 369 7.24 11.42 11.68
C TYR A 369 8.68 11.92 11.61
N ILE A 370 8.95 12.94 10.78
CA ILE A 370 10.25 13.64 10.79
C ILE A 370 10.50 14.23 12.19
N LEU A 371 9.51 14.92 12.78
CA LEU A 371 9.63 15.46 14.14
C LEU A 371 9.74 14.35 15.19
N GLU A 372 8.87 13.34 15.14
CA GLU A 372 8.83 12.25 16.11
C GLU A 372 10.17 11.49 16.16
N ILE A 373 10.74 11.16 15.00
CA ILE A 373 12.05 10.51 14.92
C ILE A 373 13.16 11.41 15.47
N ALA A 374 13.11 12.73 15.19
CA ALA A 374 14.11 13.66 15.74
C ALA A 374 14.06 13.70 17.28
N GLN A 375 12.87 13.81 17.85
CA GLN A 375 12.64 13.82 19.29
C GLN A 375 13.07 12.50 19.92
N HIS A 376 12.72 11.38 19.30
CA HIS A 376 13.10 10.04 19.74
C HIS A 376 14.63 9.84 19.76
N LEU A 377 15.33 10.25 18.69
CA LEU A 377 16.79 10.25 18.67
C LEU A 377 17.40 11.17 19.73
N LYS A 378 16.72 12.27 20.09
CA LYS A 378 17.16 13.18 21.15
C LYS A 378 16.96 12.57 22.54
N GLU A 379 15.85 11.86 22.76
CA GLU A 379 15.55 11.17 24.01
C GLU A 379 16.62 10.13 24.38
N TYR A 380 17.05 9.33 23.38
CA TYR A 380 18.02 8.26 23.59
C TYR A 380 19.48 8.67 23.38
N GLU A 381 19.80 9.97 23.17
CA GLU A 381 21.17 10.39 22.84
C GLU A 381 22.21 10.17 23.96
N ASN A 382 21.75 9.97 25.20
CA ASN A 382 22.61 9.72 26.36
C ASN A 382 22.43 8.31 26.94
N ASP A 383 21.67 7.43 26.29
CA ASP A 383 21.54 6.04 26.72
C ASP A 383 22.86 5.30 26.50
N ALA A 384 23.39 4.67 27.55
CA ALA A 384 24.71 4.04 27.53
C ALA A 384 24.81 2.87 26.52
N THR A 385 23.70 2.18 26.26
CA THR A 385 23.63 1.06 25.30
C THR A 385 23.55 1.56 23.86
N LEU A 386 22.87 2.68 23.63
CA LEU A 386 22.49 3.18 22.30
C LEU A 386 23.36 4.36 21.83
N LEU A 387 24.29 4.87 22.64
CA LEU A 387 25.04 6.10 22.41
C LEU A 387 25.63 6.19 20.99
N VAL A 388 26.35 5.17 20.56
CA VAL A 388 27.03 5.13 19.26
C VAL A 388 26.00 4.98 18.13
N ALA A 389 25.05 4.06 18.31
CA ALA A 389 23.96 3.83 17.36
C ALA A 389 23.15 5.11 17.10
N VAL A 390 22.72 5.80 18.16
CA VAL A 390 21.96 7.06 18.06
C VAL A 390 22.78 8.16 17.41
N TYR A 391 24.09 8.24 17.69
CA TYR A 391 24.97 9.20 17.02
C TYR A 391 24.99 8.98 15.50
N ASN A 392 25.22 7.73 15.06
CA ASN A 392 25.25 7.37 13.65
C ASN A 392 23.89 7.63 12.97
N MET A 393 22.79 7.29 13.63
CA MET A 393 21.44 7.56 13.14
C MET A 393 21.14 9.05 13.01
N LYS A 394 21.61 9.88 13.96
CA LYS A 394 21.48 11.35 13.88
C LYS A 394 22.20 11.93 12.65
N GLN A 395 23.39 11.43 12.33
CA GLN A 395 24.10 11.88 11.12
C GLN A 395 23.33 11.57 9.85
N LYS A 396 22.76 10.34 9.75
CA LYS A 396 21.92 9.96 8.62
C LYS A 396 20.60 10.76 8.59
N TYR A 397 19.96 10.96 9.73
CA TYR A 397 18.75 11.79 9.85
C TYR A 397 19.01 13.22 9.32
N LEU A 398 20.06 13.90 9.77
CA LEU A 398 20.40 15.24 9.32
C LEU A 398 20.72 15.29 7.83
N LYS A 399 21.44 14.30 7.29
CA LYS A 399 21.73 14.22 5.84
C LYS A 399 20.47 14.29 5.00
N TYR A 400 19.36 13.66 5.42
CA TYR A 400 18.15 13.54 4.61
C TYR A 400 17.04 14.51 4.99
N TRP A 401 16.88 14.83 6.28
CA TRP A 401 15.73 15.54 6.80
C TRP A 401 16.05 16.84 7.56
N GLN A 402 17.29 17.28 7.54
CA GLN A 402 17.61 18.65 7.96
C GLN A 402 16.77 19.68 7.17
N ASN A 403 16.51 19.41 5.88
CA ASN A 403 15.59 20.17 5.05
C ASN A 403 14.39 19.30 4.69
N ILE A 404 13.21 19.64 5.19
CA ILE A 404 11.97 18.94 4.86
C ILE A 404 11.69 19.15 3.36
N PRO A 405 11.33 18.11 2.57
CA PRO A 405 10.92 18.30 1.18
C PRO A 405 9.68 19.19 1.08
N LEU A 406 9.71 20.18 0.16
CA LEU A 406 8.65 21.20 0.00
C LEU A 406 7.27 20.60 -0.25
N LEU A 407 7.18 19.49 -0.98
CA LEU A 407 5.91 18.80 -1.21
C LEU A 407 5.28 18.36 0.11
N TYR A 408 6.07 17.81 1.02
CA TYR A 408 5.58 17.33 2.31
C TYR A 408 5.19 18.47 3.25
N ALA A 409 5.93 19.58 3.21
CA ALA A 409 5.54 20.81 3.91
C ALA A 409 4.20 21.34 3.40
N ILE A 410 4.00 21.40 2.07
CA ILE A 410 2.74 21.80 1.45
C ILE A 410 1.61 20.80 1.81
N ALA A 411 1.86 19.50 1.76
CA ALA A 411 0.88 18.49 2.12
C ALA A 411 0.42 18.64 3.59
N PHE A 412 1.36 18.89 4.51
CA PHE A 412 1.06 19.12 5.90
C PHE A 412 0.25 20.41 6.13
N ILE A 413 0.59 21.51 5.42
CA ILE A 413 -0.17 22.77 5.49
C ILE A 413 -1.59 22.60 4.92
N LEU A 414 -1.78 21.73 3.94
CA LEU A 414 -3.09 21.40 3.36
C LEU A 414 -3.93 20.48 4.24
N ASP A 415 -3.40 20.00 5.38
CA ASP A 415 -4.22 19.39 6.41
C ASP A 415 -4.92 20.50 7.24
N PRO A 416 -6.26 20.53 7.28
CA PRO A 416 -7.00 21.58 7.98
C PRO A 416 -6.78 21.58 9.50
N ARG A 417 -6.25 20.50 10.07
CA ARG A 417 -5.90 20.36 11.49
C ARG A 417 -4.53 21.00 11.80
N ALA A 418 -3.66 21.14 10.81
CA ALA A 418 -2.30 21.69 10.97
C ALA A 418 -2.17 23.12 10.43
N LYS A 419 -2.40 23.30 9.13
CA LYS A 419 -2.20 24.56 8.41
C LYS A 419 -0.80 25.15 8.60
N MET A 420 -0.66 26.48 8.37
CA MET A 420 0.60 27.18 8.64
C MET A 420 0.93 27.30 10.13
N GLU A 421 -0.08 27.35 10.99
CA GLU A 421 0.11 27.46 12.44
C GLU A 421 0.77 26.18 12.99
N GLY A 422 0.20 25.01 12.72
CA GLY A 422 0.77 23.74 13.11
C GLY A 422 2.14 23.48 12.46
N PHE A 423 2.31 23.87 11.19
CA PHE A 423 3.61 23.75 10.51
C PHE A 423 4.69 24.60 11.20
N SER A 424 4.39 25.84 11.58
CA SER A 424 5.31 26.72 12.33
C SER A 424 5.63 26.13 13.70
N GLY A 425 4.66 25.52 14.37
CA GLY A 425 4.86 24.80 15.63
C GLY A 425 5.84 23.63 15.49
N VAL A 426 5.66 22.79 14.45
CA VAL A 426 6.58 21.69 14.14
C VAL A 426 7.99 22.19 13.85
N LEU A 427 8.14 23.24 13.04
CA LEU A 427 9.46 23.82 12.73
C LEU A 427 10.14 24.37 13.98
N SER A 428 9.41 24.98 14.91
CA SER A 428 9.94 25.47 16.18
C SER A 428 10.46 24.31 17.05
N LEU A 429 9.70 23.21 17.14
CA LEU A 429 10.12 22.02 17.87
C LEU A 429 11.34 21.34 17.23
N LEU A 430 11.37 21.23 15.89
CA LEU A 430 12.53 20.72 15.18
C LEU A 430 13.76 21.59 15.40
N SER A 431 13.60 22.93 15.30
CA SER A 431 14.69 23.87 15.54
C SER A 431 15.34 23.65 16.92
N PHE A 432 14.53 23.49 17.95
CA PHE A 432 14.98 23.17 19.30
C PHE A 432 15.65 21.76 19.39
N THR A 433 15.08 20.77 18.72
CA THR A 433 15.52 19.36 18.82
C THR A 433 16.86 19.12 18.13
N ILE A 434 17.04 19.67 16.91
CA ILE A 434 18.22 19.41 16.08
C ILE A 434 19.15 20.63 15.93
N ASN A 435 18.83 21.73 16.61
CA ASN A 435 19.59 22.99 16.60
C ASN A 435 19.81 23.58 15.19
N VAL A 436 18.73 23.67 14.41
CA VAL A 436 18.72 24.26 13.05
C VAL A 436 17.65 25.35 12.98
N SER A 437 17.97 26.57 12.48
CA SER A 437 16.92 27.59 12.23
C SER A 437 16.12 27.28 10.97
N TYR A 438 14.80 27.40 11.08
CA TYR A 438 13.84 27.21 9.99
C TYR A 438 13.10 28.51 9.60
N ASP A 439 13.52 29.68 10.09
CA ASP A 439 12.82 30.94 9.85
C ASP A 439 12.71 31.25 8.34
N GLN A 440 13.84 31.19 7.63
CA GLN A 440 13.85 31.41 6.18
C GLN A 440 13.08 30.31 5.44
N TYR A 441 13.22 29.04 5.88
CA TYR A 441 12.54 27.92 5.26
C TYR A 441 11.01 28.05 5.35
N SER A 442 10.48 28.53 6.48
CA SER A 442 9.03 28.80 6.65
C SER A 442 8.50 29.80 5.64
N LEU A 443 9.27 30.87 5.38
CA LEU A 443 8.93 31.90 4.37
C LEU A 443 8.98 31.30 2.96
N ASP A 444 10.04 30.56 2.64
CA ASP A 444 10.20 29.91 1.34
C ASP A 444 9.06 28.93 1.03
N VAL A 445 8.59 28.15 2.03
CA VAL A 445 7.44 27.25 1.88
C VAL A 445 6.17 28.01 1.55
N LYS A 446 5.92 29.13 2.25
CA LYS A 446 4.73 29.97 2.01
C LYS A 446 4.74 30.55 0.60
N ASP A 447 5.89 31.08 0.16
CA ASP A 447 6.05 31.66 -1.18
C ASP A 447 5.89 30.57 -2.27
N LYS A 448 6.47 29.38 -2.07
CA LYS A 448 6.32 28.26 -3.00
C LYS A 448 4.90 27.73 -3.07
N LEU A 449 4.18 27.66 -1.93
CA LEU A 449 2.77 27.29 -1.92
C LEU A 449 1.93 28.30 -2.72
N GLN A 450 2.20 29.60 -2.56
CA GLN A 450 1.54 30.65 -3.34
C GLN A 450 1.85 30.52 -4.84
N ASP A 451 3.11 30.27 -5.22
CA ASP A 451 3.51 30.05 -6.62
C ASP A 451 2.75 28.86 -7.27
N VAL A 452 2.68 27.74 -6.54
CA VAL A 452 1.98 26.54 -7.02
C VAL A 452 0.49 26.81 -7.14
N TYR A 453 -0.13 27.42 -6.12
CA TYR A 453 -1.54 27.76 -6.14
C TYR A 453 -1.89 28.70 -7.31
N SER A 454 -1.06 29.70 -7.58
CA SER A 454 -1.28 30.62 -8.70
C SER A 454 -1.29 29.92 -10.07
N LYS A 455 -0.46 28.89 -10.25
CA LYS A 455 -0.49 28.04 -11.47
C LYS A 455 -1.81 27.26 -11.58
N TYR A 456 -2.31 26.74 -10.47
CA TYR A 456 -3.60 26.06 -10.43
C TYR A 456 -4.77 27.01 -10.68
N GLU A 457 -4.73 28.20 -10.11
CA GLU A 457 -5.73 29.25 -10.33
C GLU A 457 -5.78 29.67 -11.80
N LEU A 458 -4.62 29.84 -12.44
CA LEU A 458 -4.54 30.15 -13.86
C LEU A 458 -5.11 29.01 -14.74
N LYS A 459 -4.83 27.77 -14.38
CA LYS A 459 -5.24 26.59 -15.17
C LYS A 459 -6.71 26.22 -14.97
N TYR A 460 -7.20 26.27 -13.75
CA TYR A 460 -8.51 25.71 -13.36
C TYR A 460 -9.55 26.78 -12.96
N GLY A 461 -9.12 27.98 -12.59
CA GLY A 461 -10.03 29.06 -12.16
C GLY A 461 -11.18 29.34 -13.13
N PRO A 462 -10.94 29.48 -14.44
CA PRO A 462 -12.02 29.71 -15.42
C PRO A 462 -12.97 28.52 -15.57
N ALA A 463 -12.50 27.30 -15.41
CA ALA A 463 -13.29 26.06 -15.60
C ALA A 463 -14.22 25.75 -14.41
N VAL A 464 -13.88 26.22 -13.22
CA VAL A 464 -14.64 25.94 -11.98
C VAL A 464 -15.92 26.78 -11.90
N ALA A 465 -15.96 27.95 -12.54
CA ALA A 465 -17.12 28.84 -12.54
C ALA A 465 -18.40 28.22 -13.14
N HIS A 466 -18.31 27.06 -13.80
CA HIS A 466 -19.41 26.46 -14.59
C HIS A 466 -19.93 25.09 -14.08
N ARG A 467 -19.64 24.63 -12.85
CA ARG A 467 -19.98 23.25 -12.41
C ARG A 467 -21.04 23.18 -11.30
N PRO A 468 -22.10 22.34 -11.42
CA PRO A 468 -23.09 22.14 -10.36
C PRO A 468 -22.64 21.16 -9.25
N PRO A 469 -23.24 21.20 -8.03
CA PRO A 469 -22.78 20.44 -6.86
C PRO A 469 -23.23 18.96 -6.90
N ALA A 470 -22.41 18.05 -6.32
CA ALA A 470 -22.61 16.61 -6.24
C ALA A 470 -22.77 16.11 -4.78
N VAL A 471 -23.38 14.93 -4.60
CA VAL A 471 -23.89 14.32 -3.36
C VAL A 471 -22.84 13.43 -2.66
N PRO A 472 -22.78 13.32 -1.29
CA PRO A 472 -21.71 12.66 -0.54
C PRO A 472 -21.90 11.15 -0.32
N ALA A 473 -20.78 10.44 -0.15
CA ALA A 473 -20.68 9.02 0.23
C ALA A 473 -19.70 8.83 1.42
N SER A 474 -19.95 7.81 2.26
CA SER A 474 -19.28 7.57 3.55
C SER A 474 -18.12 6.54 3.49
N GLY A 475 -17.06 6.72 4.28
CA GLY A 475 -15.90 5.83 4.37
C GLY A 475 -15.15 5.87 5.70
N ARG A 476 -14.35 4.85 6.02
CA ARG A 476 -13.72 4.56 7.32
C ARG A 476 -12.20 4.76 7.32
N GLY A 477 -11.63 5.22 8.44
CA GLY A 477 -10.26 5.70 8.65
C GLY A 477 -9.33 4.87 9.56
N LYS A 478 -8.14 5.39 9.91
CA LYS A 478 -7.09 4.90 10.88
C LYS A 478 -6.01 5.97 11.11
N LYS A 479 -5.21 6.03 12.15
CA LYS A 479 -5.02 5.81 13.60
C LYS A 479 -4.06 6.87 14.20
N LYS A 480 -4.20 7.19 15.47
CA LYS A 480 -3.42 7.97 16.48
C LYS A 480 -2.07 8.62 16.09
N VAL A 481 -2.10 9.84 15.59
CA VAL A 481 -0.89 10.62 15.31
C VAL A 481 -0.93 12.05 15.89
N TRP A 482 -2.12 12.64 16.02
CA TRP A 482 -2.26 14.08 16.24
C TRP A 482 -2.28 14.54 17.72
N GLY A 483 -2.71 13.72 18.66
CA GLY A 483 -2.81 14.11 20.07
C GLY A 483 -1.49 14.48 20.77
N LYS A 484 -0.34 14.11 20.16
CA LYS A 484 0.99 14.44 20.69
C LYS A 484 1.53 15.82 20.26
N ILE A 485 0.97 16.42 19.20
CA ILE A 485 1.46 17.71 18.67
C ILE A 485 0.79 18.90 19.34
N PHE A 486 -0.48 18.76 19.67
CA PHE A 486 -1.31 19.84 20.21
C PHE A 486 -1.68 19.56 21.67
N GLY A 487 -0.71 19.64 22.60
CA GLY A 487 -0.96 19.50 24.02
C GLY A 487 -2.23 20.27 24.44
N THR A 488 -3.10 19.63 25.23
CA THR A 488 -4.40 20.11 25.70
C THR A 488 -4.39 21.55 26.18
N SER A 489 -4.70 22.49 25.29
CA SER A 489 -5.02 23.87 25.67
C SER A 489 -6.53 24.00 25.72
N THR A 490 -7.09 24.00 26.94
CA THR A 490 -8.46 24.39 27.20
C THR A 490 -8.66 25.86 26.88
N ALA A 491 -9.12 26.16 25.67
CA ALA A 491 -9.55 27.52 25.30
C ALA A 491 -11.06 27.60 25.33
N THR A 492 -11.58 28.40 26.28
CA THR A 492 -12.96 28.84 26.36
C THR A 492 -13.39 29.59 25.09
N PRO A 493 -14.61 29.40 24.59
CA PRO A 493 -15.07 30.11 23.38
C PRO A 493 -15.43 31.55 23.72
N SER A 494 -14.62 32.50 23.29
CA SER A 494 -15.00 33.91 23.27
C SER A 494 -15.66 34.26 21.94
N SER A 495 -16.91 34.64 22.01
CA SER A 495 -17.69 35.21 20.92
C SER A 495 -17.07 36.51 20.43
N SER A 496 -16.54 36.54 19.22
CA SER A 496 -16.16 37.77 18.54
C SER A 496 -16.99 37.96 17.28
N THR A 497 -17.68 39.07 17.26
CA THR A 497 -18.48 39.68 16.23
C THR A 497 -17.70 39.79 14.92
N GLN A 498 -18.19 39.21 13.85
CA GLN A 498 -17.61 39.31 12.51
C GLN A 498 -17.91 40.69 11.92
N THR A 499 -16.89 41.48 11.68
CA THR A 499 -16.91 42.58 10.71
C THR A 499 -16.44 42.03 9.33
N PRO A 500 -17.14 42.28 8.23
CA PRO A 500 -16.71 41.84 6.91
C PRO A 500 -15.61 42.72 6.39
N VAL A 501 -14.38 42.25 6.41
CA VAL A 501 -13.28 42.91 5.69
C VAL A 501 -13.25 42.36 4.27
N LEU A 502 -13.76 43.11 3.33
CA LEU A 502 -13.51 42.99 1.90
C LEU A 502 -12.04 43.29 1.62
N GLN A 503 -11.21 42.28 1.46
CA GLN A 503 -9.92 42.38 0.79
C GLN A 503 -9.71 41.14 -0.07
N GLY A 504 -9.33 41.36 -1.35
CA GLY A 504 -9.11 40.39 -2.40
C GLY A 504 -7.99 39.40 -2.11
N GLY A 505 -8.26 38.42 -1.27
CA GLY A 505 -7.40 37.27 -1.07
C GLY A 505 -8.06 36.07 -1.73
N GLY A 506 -7.35 35.40 -2.64
CA GLY A 506 -7.79 34.15 -3.28
C GLY A 506 -8.15 33.05 -2.27
N GLU A 507 -8.62 31.90 -2.74
CA GLU A 507 -9.03 30.76 -1.91
C GLU A 507 -7.93 30.33 -0.93
N LEU A 508 -6.67 30.36 -1.34
CA LEU A 508 -5.53 30.01 -0.50
C LEU A 508 -5.43 30.93 0.73
N ALA A 509 -5.53 32.26 0.55
CA ALA A 509 -5.49 33.20 1.67
C ALA A 509 -6.69 32.99 2.62
N LYS A 510 -7.88 32.75 2.07
CA LYS A 510 -9.07 32.40 2.85
C LYS A 510 -8.87 31.11 3.66
N TYR A 511 -8.28 30.08 3.06
CA TYR A 511 -7.98 28.82 3.73
C TYR A 511 -6.97 29.00 4.87
N LEU A 512 -5.86 29.66 4.61
CA LEU A 512 -4.79 29.86 5.59
C LEU A 512 -5.24 30.72 6.79
N ASN A 513 -6.10 31.71 6.56
CA ASN A 513 -6.63 32.60 7.60
C ASN A 513 -7.86 32.06 8.34
N SER A 514 -8.47 30.96 7.87
CA SER A 514 -9.57 30.34 8.61
C SER A 514 -9.04 29.58 9.83
N ALA A 515 -9.86 29.40 10.87
CA ALA A 515 -9.47 28.67 12.07
C ALA A 515 -8.99 27.24 11.74
N VAL A 516 -8.04 26.74 12.52
CA VAL A 516 -7.61 25.34 12.50
C VAL A 516 -8.80 24.47 12.90
N LEU A 517 -8.96 23.32 12.26
CA LEU A 517 -10.00 22.37 12.60
C LEU A 517 -9.65 21.75 13.96
N ALA A 518 -10.47 22.05 14.98
CA ALA A 518 -10.35 21.39 16.28
C ALA A 518 -10.90 19.97 16.14
N THR A 519 -10.10 18.98 16.52
CA THR A 519 -10.51 17.59 16.68
C THR A 519 -10.42 17.22 18.16
N ASN A 520 -11.37 16.44 18.65
CA ASN A 520 -11.24 15.83 19.98
C ASN A 520 -10.34 14.59 19.84
N ASP A 521 -9.64 14.20 20.90
CA ASP A 521 -8.69 13.07 20.88
C ASP A 521 -9.31 11.74 20.36
N ASP A 522 -10.62 11.54 20.55
CA ASP A 522 -11.36 10.37 20.09
C ASP A 522 -11.78 10.46 18.60
N ASP A 523 -11.94 11.67 18.05
CA ASP A 523 -12.34 11.92 16.66
C ASP A 523 -11.15 11.97 15.69
N ASP A 524 -9.93 12.08 16.19
CA ASP A 524 -8.70 12.23 15.39
C ASP A 524 -8.34 10.95 14.65
N ASP A 525 -8.70 9.79 15.20
CA ASP A 525 -8.45 8.46 14.59
C ASP A 525 -9.32 8.20 13.35
N ASP A 526 -10.48 8.87 13.22
CA ASP A 526 -11.44 8.65 12.13
C ASP A 526 -11.47 9.80 11.09
N PHE A 527 -10.60 10.82 11.23
CA PHE A 527 -10.58 11.95 10.31
C PHE A 527 -10.11 11.55 8.91
N ASP A 528 -10.99 11.71 7.91
CA ASP A 528 -10.66 11.52 6.50
C ASP A 528 -10.41 12.87 5.80
N ILE A 529 -9.14 13.16 5.54
CA ILE A 529 -8.70 14.39 4.88
C ILE A 529 -9.26 14.53 3.46
N LEU A 530 -9.43 13.41 2.72
CA LEU A 530 -9.99 13.45 1.37
C LEU A 530 -11.47 13.76 1.39
N GLN A 531 -12.21 13.20 2.35
CA GLN A 531 -13.61 13.52 2.56
C GLN A 531 -13.79 14.99 2.94
N TRP A 532 -12.93 15.52 3.82
CA TRP A 532 -12.99 16.94 4.17
C TRP A 532 -12.80 17.85 2.96
N TRP A 533 -11.80 17.58 2.11
CA TRP A 533 -11.59 18.34 0.88
C TRP A 533 -12.73 18.17 -0.13
N GLN A 534 -13.34 17.00 -0.19
CA GLN A 534 -14.54 16.75 -0.99
C GLN A 534 -15.70 17.66 -0.57
N GLU A 535 -15.95 17.78 0.73
CA GLU A 535 -17.00 18.63 1.29
C GLU A 535 -16.71 20.12 1.07
N LYS A 536 -15.45 20.53 1.16
CA LYS A 536 -15.00 21.92 1.00
C LYS A 536 -14.77 22.36 -0.45
N ARG A 537 -14.94 21.47 -1.43
CA ARG A 537 -14.70 21.79 -2.85
C ARG A 537 -15.55 22.96 -3.42
N SER A 538 -16.70 23.24 -2.83
CA SER A 538 -17.51 24.41 -3.21
C SER A 538 -16.98 25.72 -2.61
N THR A 539 -16.30 25.64 -1.47
CA THR A 539 -15.69 26.77 -0.77
C THR A 539 -14.31 27.12 -1.33
N TYR A 540 -13.56 26.06 -1.72
CA TYR A 540 -12.18 26.12 -2.23
C TYR A 540 -12.06 25.33 -3.54
N PRO A 541 -12.74 25.73 -4.61
CA PRO A 541 -12.84 24.94 -5.84
C PRO A 541 -11.49 24.66 -6.52
N VAL A 542 -10.57 25.63 -6.55
CA VAL A 542 -9.24 25.45 -7.14
C VAL A 542 -8.27 24.82 -6.14
N LEU A 543 -8.31 25.28 -4.89
CA LEU A 543 -7.41 24.77 -3.85
C LEU A 543 -7.66 23.29 -3.55
N SER A 544 -8.92 22.83 -3.65
CA SER A 544 -9.25 21.41 -3.50
C SER A 544 -8.64 20.52 -4.59
N ILE A 545 -8.45 21.06 -5.80
CA ILE A 545 -7.75 20.33 -6.88
C ILE A 545 -6.26 20.19 -6.54
N LEU A 546 -5.62 21.28 -6.06
CA LEU A 546 -4.25 21.24 -5.60
C LEU A 546 -4.07 20.25 -4.43
N ALA A 547 -4.95 20.34 -3.41
CA ALA A 547 -4.91 19.44 -2.26
C ALA A 547 -5.03 17.97 -2.69
N ARG A 548 -5.92 17.67 -3.61
CA ARG A 548 -6.11 16.35 -4.18
C ARG A 548 -4.86 15.81 -4.87
N ASP A 549 -4.21 16.63 -5.68
CA ASP A 549 -2.99 16.24 -6.39
C ASP A 549 -1.83 16.01 -5.40
N VAL A 550 -1.63 16.91 -4.43
CA VAL A 550 -0.60 16.79 -3.39
C VAL A 550 -0.85 15.57 -2.48
N LEU A 551 -2.09 15.35 -2.07
CA LEU A 551 -2.45 14.22 -1.20
C LEU A 551 -2.42 12.87 -1.93
N SER A 552 -2.43 12.85 -3.26
CA SER A 552 -2.26 11.62 -4.04
C SER A 552 -0.83 11.08 -4.03
N VAL A 553 0.16 11.90 -3.62
CA VAL A 553 1.57 11.52 -3.67
C VAL A 553 1.91 10.54 -2.56
N PRO A 554 2.35 9.31 -2.87
CA PRO A 554 2.84 8.39 -1.86
C PRO A 554 4.24 8.83 -1.38
N VAL A 555 4.49 8.75 -0.07
CA VAL A 555 5.81 9.03 0.49
C VAL A 555 6.77 7.85 0.38
N SER A 556 6.27 6.68 -0.03
CA SER A 556 7.05 5.45 -0.11
C SER A 556 6.88 4.71 -1.43
N THR A 557 7.87 3.89 -1.80
CA THR A 557 7.87 2.97 -2.95
C THR A 557 7.28 1.60 -2.64
N VAL A 558 6.69 1.40 -1.46
CA VAL A 558 6.12 0.12 -1.01
C VAL A 558 5.09 -0.43 -1.98
N SER A 559 4.36 0.44 -2.68
CA SER A 559 3.44 0.00 -3.74
C SER A 559 4.14 -0.72 -4.90
N SER A 560 5.35 -0.29 -5.26
CA SER A 560 6.19 -0.96 -6.28
C SER A 560 6.76 -2.27 -5.75
N GLU A 561 7.19 -2.29 -4.49
CA GLU A 561 7.70 -3.49 -3.81
C GLU A 561 6.60 -4.55 -3.61
N SER A 562 5.38 -4.12 -3.26
CA SER A 562 4.21 -5.02 -3.22
C SER A 562 3.91 -5.65 -4.58
N ALA A 563 4.14 -4.92 -5.67
CA ALA A 563 4.03 -5.47 -7.02
C ALA A 563 5.10 -6.55 -7.28
N PHE A 564 6.31 -6.42 -6.72
CA PHE A 564 7.35 -7.46 -6.82
C PHE A 564 7.01 -8.70 -6.00
N SER A 565 6.46 -8.54 -4.79
CA SER A 565 5.96 -9.67 -4.00
C SER A 565 4.85 -10.42 -4.74
N LEU A 566 3.97 -9.67 -5.44
CA LEU A 566 2.97 -10.22 -6.33
C LEU A 566 3.61 -11.01 -7.49
N ALA A 567 4.62 -10.43 -8.15
CA ALA A 567 5.36 -11.06 -9.24
C ALA A 567 6.12 -12.31 -8.76
N GLY A 568 6.74 -12.25 -7.58
CA GLY A 568 7.46 -13.39 -6.97
C GLY A 568 6.57 -14.61 -6.74
N ARG A 569 5.30 -14.41 -6.36
CA ARG A 569 4.31 -15.51 -6.28
C ARG A 569 3.90 -16.04 -7.65
N ILE A 570 3.82 -15.17 -8.66
CA ILE A 570 3.53 -15.57 -10.03
C ILE A 570 4.70 -16.35 -10.64
N ILE A 571 5.95 -15.96 -10.31
CA ILE A 571 7.21 -16.58 -10.80
C ILE A 571 7.74 -17.59 -9.76
N ASP A 572 6.89 -18.38 -9.13
CA ASP A 572 7.25 -19.48 -8.22
C ASP A 572 8.02 -20.57 -8.98
N ASP A 573 8.79 -21.39 -8.24
CA ASP A 573 9.59 -22.54 -8.77
C ASP A 573 8.77 -23.50 -9.64
N ARG A 574 7.45 -23.57 -9.43
CA ARG A 574 6.50 -24.33 -10.24
C ARG A 574 6.10 -23.65 -11.55
N ARG A 575 6.48 -22.36 -11.75
CA ARG A 575 6.09 -21.52 -12.89
C ARG A 575 7.27 -20.86 -13.59
N THR A 576 8.48 -21.38 -13.39
CA THR A 576 9.74 -20.84 -13.97
C THR A 576 9.74 -20.73 -15.49
N SER A 577 8.80 -21.36 -16.19
CA SER A 577 8.67 -21.35 -17.66
C SER A 577 7.68 -20.29 -18.19
N LEU A 578 7.19 -19.36 -17.36
CA LEU A 578 6.36 -18.25 -17.84
C LEU A 578 7.19 -17.23 -18.60
N THR A 579 6.70 -16.80 -19.75
CA THR A 579 7.32 -15.69 -20.48
C THR A 579 7.07 -14.37 -19.74
N PRO A 580 7.98 -13.38 -19.83
CA PRO A 580 7.79 -12.05 -19.23
C PRO A 580 6.44 -11.41 -19.59
N ASP A 581 5.99 -11.56 -20.84
CA ASP A 581 4.67 -11.10 -21.31
C ASP A 581 3.51 -11.77 -20.54
N MET A 582 3.63 -13.06 -20.20
CA MET A 582 2.60 -13.73 -19.42
C MET A 582 2.61 -13.30 -17.95
N VAL A 583 3.78 -13.03 -17.36
CA VAL A 583 3.90 -12.48 -16.01
C VAL A 583 3.21 -11.11 -15.95
N LYS A 584 3.56 -10.21 -16.87
CA LYS A 584 2.91 -8.89 -17.02
C LYS A 584 1.39 -9.01 -17.18
N THR A 585 0.94 -9.99 -17.98
CA THR A 585 -0.48 -10.27 -18.22
C THR A 585 -1.19 -10.68 -16.93
N LEU A 586 -0.64 -11.66 -16.18
CA LEU A 586 -1.20 -12.15 -14.92
C LEU A 586 -1.25 -11.04 -13.86
N MET A 587 -0.18 -10.26 -13.73
CA MET A 587 -0.12 -9.12 -12.82
C MET A 587 -1.21 -8.09 -13.14
N SER A 588 -1.39 -7.75 -14.41
CA SER A 588 -2.40 -6.78 -14.84
C SER A 588 -3.82 -7.22 -14.51
N VAL A 589 -4.17 -8.50 -14.72
CA VAL A 589 -5.48 -9.05 -14.38
C VAL A 589 -5.67 -9.10 -12.87
N LYS A 590 -4.68 -9.56 -12.13
CA LYS A 590 -4.73 -9.67 -10.66
C LYS A 590 -4.85 -8.30 -10.01
N ASP A 591 -4.00 -7.33 -10.36
CA ASP A 591 -4.08 -5.96 -9.85
C ASP A 591 -5.44 -5.32 -10.15
N GLY A 592 -5.95 -5.51 -11.39
CA GLY A 592 -7.26 -5.01 -11.79
C GLY A 592 -8.41 -5.53 -10.93
N GLU A 593 -8.40 -6.82 -10.62
CA GLU A 593 -9.43 -7.45 -9.80
C GLU A 593 -9.30 -7.09 -8.31
N LEU A 594 -8.07 -7.04 -7.78
CA LEU A 594 -7.81 -6.60 -6.41
C LEU A 594 -8.21 -5.13 -6.22
N ALA A 595 -7.91 -4.27 -7.19
CA ALA A 595 -8.32 -2.86 -7.15
C ALA A 595 -9.86 -2.72 -7.17
N ARG A 596 -10.54 -3.51 -8.04
CA ARG A 596 -12.01 -3.52 -8.08
C ARG A 596 -12.65 -3.90 -6.75
N ARG A 597 -12.03 -4.82 -6.01
CA ARG A 597 -12.46 -5.26 -4.67
C ARG A 597 -11.96 -4.36 -3.55
N ARG A 598 -11.11 -3.37 -3.83
CA ARG A 598 -10.31 -2.64 -2.84
C ARG A 598 -9.58 -3.58 -1.87
N ALA A 599 -9.10 -4.69 -2.40
CA ALA A 599 -8.47 -5.78 -1.65
C ALA A 599 -6.94 -5.83 -1.86
N GLN A 600 -6.33 -4.73 -2.33
CA GLN A 600 -4.88 -4.63 -2.50
C GLN A 600 -4.13 -4.54 -1.16
N HIS A 601 -4.87 -4.44 -0.06
CA HIS A 601 -4.39 -4.49 1.33
C HIS A 601 -4.79 -5.75 2.10
N THR A 602 -5.56 -6.68 1.52
CA THR A 602 -5.98 -7.87 2.29
C THR A 602 -4.85 -8.84 2.59
N THR A 603 -3.67 -8.53 2.13
CA THR A 603 -2.42 -9.09 2.64
C THR A 603 -1.81 -8.12 3.66
N GLU A 604 -2.62 -7.79 4.66
CA GLU A 604 -2.22 -6.93 5.76
C GLU A 604 -0.97 -7.41 6.45
N ASN A 605 -0.13 -6.46 6.83
CA ASN A 605 1.05 -6.61 7.68
C ASN A 605 2.06 -7.72 7.32
N PRO A 606 1.71 -9.03 7.15
CA PRO A 606 2.70 -10.03 6.76
C PRO A 606 3.31 -9.81 5.38
N GLU A 607 2.57 -9.24 4.42
CA GLU A 607 3.13 -8.94 3.09
C GLU A 607 3.82 -7.58 3.04
N LEU A 608 3.36 -6.60 3.81
CA LEU A 608 4.14 -5.39 4.06
C LEU A 608 5.44 -5.74 4.77
N ILE A 609 5.39 -6.57 5.80
CA ILE A 609 6.57 -7.10 6.47
C ILE A 609 7.43 -7.90 5.48
N ALA A 610 6.84 -8.80 4.68
CA ALA A 610 7.54 -9.56 3.66
C ALA A 610 8.03 -8.68 2.49
N ALA A 611 7.34 -7.59 2.13
CA ALA A 611 7.82 -6.63 1.16
C ALA A 611 9.01 -5.83 1.71
N PHE A 612 8.97 -5.42 2.98
CA PHE A 612 10.12 -4.86 3.67
C PHE A 612 11.24 -5.90 3.87
N GLU A 613 10.90 -7.15 4.11
CA GLU A 613 11.84 -8.27 4.17
C GLU A 613 12.40 -8.65 2.79
N ALA A 614 11.66 -8.43 1.71
CA ALA A 614 12.10 -8.66 0.34
C ALA A 614 12.86 -7.47 -0.26
N MET A 615 12.91 -6.30 0.41
CA MET A 615 13.85 -5.24 0.04
C MET A 615 15.26 -5.82 0.05
N ARG A 616 15.68 -6.37 -1.08
CA ARG A 616 17.07 -6.71 -1.30
C ARG A 616 17.80 -5.38 -1.38
N TRP A 617 18.59 -5.13 -0.37
CA TRP A 617 19.62 -4.14 -0.43
C TRP A 617 20.52 -4.53 -1.60
N THR A 618 20.41 -3.83 -2.71
CA THR A 618 21.57 -3.65 -3.54
C THR A 618 22.54 -2.90 -2.65
N GLU A 619 23.61 -3.57 -2.22
CA GLU A 619 24.72 -2.91 -1.59
C GLU A 619 25.06 -1.71 -2.45
N ASP A 620 25.07 -0.54 -1.85
CA ASP A 620 25.63 0.66 -2.45
C ASP A 620 27.11 0.37 -2.75
N GLN A 621 27.39 -0.22 -3.92
CA GLN A 621 28.74 -0.32 -4.46
C GLN A 621 29.25 1.05 -4.94
N ASP A 622 28.48 2.12 -4.72
CA ASP A 622 28.78 3.48 -5.17
C ASP A 622 29.17 4.45 -4.04
N GLU A 623 29.52 3.97 -2.85
CA GLU A 623 30.14 4.80 -1.79
C GLU A 623 31.63 4.45 -1.57
N THR A 624 32.44 4.33 -2.64
CA THR A 624 33.90 4.48 -2.53
C THR A 624 34.39 5.55 -3.48
#